data_508d7239f8ef79ab3705764c8f8597bf
#
_entry.id   508d7239f8ef79ab3705764c8f8597bf
#
_cell.length_a   1.000
_cell.length_b   1.000
_cell.length_c   1.000
_cell.angle_alpha   90.00
_cell.angle_beta   90.00
_cell.angle_gamma   90.00
#
_symmetry.space_group_name_H-M   'P 1'
#
loop_
_entity.id
_entity.type
_entity.pdbx_description
1 polymer ?
#
loop_
_entity_poly.entity_id
_entity_poly.type
_entity_poly.pdbx_seq_one_letter_code
_entity_poly.pdbx_strand_id
1 'polypeptide(L)'
;MQRTVINGMPLYWDDVPGPFRAWLVLGAGIEDEPFTRLGITDLALQLAVTAVRESGVRVDGVEFVTEVQDCSVLIDGDPEQVAEAVNRLCRALADLPVDGLAEAVRLVSARKRRERSWEDLQERELLDRYGLRGIGKIGWGFPALGAVDADDLRAWAAERFTRANAALALSGPPPKALDPRLPDGPRVERPVVHPLPGTTGRWTAVPEGFGMPVAVSFEVPRPPAGVFSVEVARNRAARDPRVARNVIGEVEILGAHAGGGRSFCWLVAQTDAEGVAEVAEGFDAVLRELAANGPTDAEVRDVERVWNERLDTGEARFRQFTAAAWQHLVGQEVQDVALVRDRLASFGPGVVRAALAAYPSTAVLTVPEGCEPGPDLPFEEETCALDENFHEGHEYRPRLFGPVGRSERMYLSDEGLMHWTEGHAHGVRWHRVVGLGIFSSGVRRLFGENGACIDFAADWYKSGRDLVSAVDSRVPAALHFPMDEAEPI
;
A
#
# COMPACT_ATOMS: atom_id res chain seq x y z
N MET A 1 29.39 -3.66 -1.62
CA MET A 1 28.47 -4.24 -0.59
C MET A 1 29.00 -5.60 -0.15
N GLN A 2 29.05 -5.85 1.15
CA GLN A 2 29.43 -7.13 1.76
C GLN A 2 28.19 -7.92 2.12
N ARG A 3 28.30 -9.26 2.10
CA ARG A 3 27.21 -10.15 2.51
C ARG A 3 27.74 -11.23 3.44
N THR A 4 27.02 -11.50 4.51
CA THR A 4 27.27 -12.60 5.44
C THR A 4 25.95 -13.19 5.95
N VAL A 5 26.03 -14.16 6.86
CA VAL A 5 24.87 -14.76 7.54
C VAL A 5 25.16 -14.80 9.03
N ILE A 6 24.23 -14.31 9.84
CA ILE A 6 24.30 -14.36 11.32
C ILE A 6 23.07 -15.13 11.82
N ASN A 7 23.29 -16.23 12.55
CA ASN A 7 22.21 -17.08 13.09
C ASN A 7 21.17 -17.52 12.03
N GLY A 8 21.62 -17.73 10.79
CA GLY A 8 20.74 -18.11 9.68
C GLY A 8 20.03 -16.96 8.98
N MET A 9 20.17 -15.74 9.48
CA MET A 9 19.61 -14.54 8.87
C MET A 9 20.64 -13.88 7.92
N PRO A 10 20.27 -13.55 6.68
CA PRO A 10 21.11 -12.79 5.75
C PRO A 10 21.41 -11.39 6.29
N LEU A 11 22.67 -10.96 6.13
CA LEU A 11 23.12 -9.66 6.53
C LEU A 11 23.90 -9.01 5.37
N TYR A 12 23.52 -7.77 5.06
CA TYR A 12 24.13 -6.92 4.03
C TYR A 12 24.74 -5.69 4.69
N TRP A 13 25.95 -5.30 4.32
CA TRP A 13 26.57 -4.12 4.88
C TRP A 13 27.61 -3.48 3.95
N ASP A 14 27.88 -2.23 4.18
CA ASP A 14 29.00 -1.49 3.59
C ASP A 14 29.44 -0.44 4.61
N ASP A 15 30.63 0.11 4.44
CA ASP A 15 31.11 1.20 5.29
C ASP A 15 30.64 2.53 4.70
N VAL A 16 29.57 3.05 5.30
CA VAL A 16 28.94 4.31 4.88
C VAL A 16 29.20 5.38 5.92
N PRO A 17 29.72 6.56 5.54
CA PRO A 17 29.91 7.67 6.47
C PRO A 17 28.61 8.11 7.15
N GLY A 18 28.68 8.39 8.44
CA GLY A 18 27.54 8.87 9.22
C GLY A 18 27.29 8.05 10.49
N PRO A 19 26.15 8.22 11.18
CA PRO A 19 25.79 7.40 12.30
C PRO A 19 25.65 5.93 11.90
N PHE A 20 26.00 5.02 12.82
CA PHE A 20 25.79 3.60 12.55
C PHE A 20 24.30 3.29 12.57
N ARG A 21 23.83 2.58 11.54
CA ARG A 21 22.42 2.23 11.35
C ARG A 21 22.26 0.73 11.15
N ALA A 22 21.23 0.17 11.75
CA ALA A 22 20.75 -1.18 11.49
C ALA A 22 19.31 -1.13 10.99
N TRP A 23 19.03 -1.84 9.93
CA TRP A 23 17.69 -1.98 9.36
C TRP A 23 17.30 -3.46 9.33
N LEU A 24 16.42 -3.86 10.25
CA LEU A 24 15.82 -5.19 10.23
C LEU A 24 14.60 -5.15 9.32
N VAL A 25 14.64 -5.94 8.24
CA VAL A 25 13.53 -6.10 7.30
C VAL A 25 12.89 -7.45 7.51
N LEU A 26 11.57 -7.49 7.60
CA LEU A 26 10.76 -8.69 7.80
C LEU A 26 9.79 -8.83 6.64
N GLY A 27 9.67 -10.02 6.07
CA GLY A 27 8.81 -10.29 4.92
C GLY A 27 7.33 -10.45 5.31
N ALA A 28 6.79 -9.51 6.06
CA ALA A 28 5.39 -9.45 6.46
C ALA A 28 4.87 -8.03 6.26
N GLY A 29 3.82 -7.84 5.48
CA GLY A 29 3.24 -6.53 5.20
C GLY A 29 1.72 -6.57 5.19
N ILE A 30 1.10 -5.43 4.87
CA ILE A 30 -0.36 -5.25 4.89
C ILE A 30 -1.08 -6.27 3.99
N GLU A 31 -0.47 -6.65 2.85
CA GLU A 31 -1.10 -7.64 1.95
C GLU A 31 -1.22 -9.05 2.57
N ASP A 32 -0.41 -9.37 3.58
CA ASP A 32 -0.44 -10.65 4.28
C ASP A 32 -1.52 -10.72 5.36
N GLU A 33 -1.95 -9.56 5.86
CA GLU A 33 -2.88 -9.45 6.98
C GLU A 33 -4.31 -9.87 6.58
N PRO A 34 -5.03 -10.65 7.39
CA PRO A 34 -6.47 -10.82 7.23
C PRO A 34 -7.19 -9.47 7.37
N PHE A 35 -8.24 -9.22 6.60
CA PHE A 35 -8.98 -7.95 6.68
C PHE A 35 -9.50 -7.67 8.10
N THR A 36 -9.98 -8.68 8.80
CA THR A 36 -10.46 -8.59 10.19
C THR A 36 -9.36 -8.35 11.23
N ARG A 37 -8.09 -8.25 10.80
CA ARG A 37 -6.91 -8.04 11.64
C ARG A 37 -5.92 -7.05 10.99
N LEU A 38 -6.39 -6.18 10.11
CA LEU A 38 -5.54 -5.14 9.52
C LEU A 38 -4.89 -4.29 10.62
N GLY A 39 -3.57 -4.07 10.50
CA GLY A 39 -2.74 -3.37 11.47
C GLY A 39 -2.11 -4.30 12.53
N ILE A 40 -2.28 -5.62 12.45
CA ILE A 40 -1.67 -6.56 13.38
C ILE A 40 -0.14 -6.50 13.35
N THR A 41 0.47 -6.26 12.18
CA THR A 41 1.92 -6.07 12.03
C THR A 41 2.37 -4.80 12.75
N ASP A 42 1.66 -3.69 12.57
CA ASP A 42 1.94 -2.44 13.28
C ASP A 42 1.85 -2.59 14.80
N LEU A 43 0.85 -3.32 15.31
CA LEU A 43 0.72 -3.61 16.74
C LEU A 43 1.91 -4.42 17.25
N ALA A 44 2.29 -5.47 16.54
CA ALA A 44 3.40 -6.32 16.93
C ALA A 44 4.73 -5.54 16.93
N LEU A 45 4.99 -4.71 15.91
CA LEU A 45 6.16 -3.85 15.86
C LEU A 45 6.14 -2.77 16.95
N GLN A 46 4.98 -2.15 17.20
CA GLN A 46 4.84 -1.17 18.27
C GLN A 46 5.18 -1.76 19.64
N LEU A 47 4.70 -2.97 19.94
CA LEU A 47 5.01 -3.68 21.19
C LEU A 47 6.51 -3.99 21.30
N ALA A 48 7.11 -4.54 20.24
CA ALA A 48 8.52 -4.89 20.22
C ALA A 48 9.43 -3.65 20.33
N VAL A 49 9.12 -2.56 19.63
CA VAL A 49 9.84 -1.29 19.71
C VAL A 49 9.71 -0.64 21.09
N THR A 50 8.52 -0.69 21.70
CA THR A 50 8.31 -0.21 23.06
C THR A 50 9.21 -0.98 24.06
N ALA A 51 9.28 -2.30 23.95
CA ALA A 51 10.16 -3.11 24.78
C ALA A 51 11.65 -2.76 24.62
N VAL A 52 12.10 -2.43 23.40
CA VAL A 52 13.47 -1.92 23.18
C VAL A 52 13.69 -0.59 23.90
N ARG A 53 12.77 0.37 23.74
CA ARG A 53 12.86 1.70 24.38
C ARG A 53 12.90 1.62 25.91
N GLU A 54 12.10 0.74 26.50
CA GLU A 54 12.02 0.53 27.95
C GLU A 54 13.20 -0.27 28.52
N SER A 55 13.97 -0.93 27.67
CA SER A 55 15.07 -1.79 28.07
C SER A 55 16.30 -1.05 28.64
N GLY A 56 16.35 0.27 28.52
CA GLY A 56 17.49 1.10 28.94
C GLY A 56 18.68 1.10 27.97
N VAL A 57 18.57 0.45 26.78
CA VAL A 57 19.58 0.57 25.72
C VAL A 57 19.53 1.99 25.16
N ARG A 58 20.72 2.61 25.02
CA ARG A 58 20.83 3.99 24.53
C ARG A 58 21.09 3.99 23.03
N VAL A 59 20.07 4.29 22.26
CA VAL A 59 20.14 4.50 20.81
C VAL A 59 19.60 5.90 20.49
N ASP A 60 20.02 6.46 19.36
CA ASP A 60 19.60 7.81 18.94
C ASP A 60 18.15 7.77 18.40
N GLY A 61 17.76 6.70 17.71
CA GLY A 61 16.42 6.49 17.21
C GLY A 61 16.04 5.01 17.08
N VAL A 62 14.74 4.75 17.21
CA VAL A 62 14.10 3.48 16.82
C VAL A 62 12.79 3.82 16.14
N GLU A 63 12.71 3.53 14.86
CA GLU A 63 11.53 3.77 14.02
C GLU A 63 11.13 2.50 13.31
N PHE A 64 9.85 2.36 13.00
CA PHE A 64 9.37 1.26 12.17
C PHE A 64 8.34 1.73 11.13
N VAL A 65 8.25 0.98 10.06
CA VAL A 65 7.28 1.15 9.00
C VAL A 65 6.75 -0.21 8.56
N THR A 66 5.46 -0.26 8.25
CA THR A 66 4.82 -1.41 7.60
C THR A 66 4.40 -0.97 6.20
N GLU A 67 5.00 -1.63 5.23
CA GLU A 67 4.74 -1.47 3.81
C GLU A 67 3.74 -2.53 3.32
N VAL A 68 3.48 -2.55 2.03
CA VAL A 68 2.58 -3.52 1.43
C VAL A 68 3.06 -4.95 1.63
N GLN A 69 4.34 -5.23 1.34
CA GLN A 69 4.92 -6.58 1.30
C GLN A 69 5.93 -6.88 2.41
N ASP A 70 6.34 -5.89 3.14
CA ASP A 70 7.33 -6.03 4.20
C ASP A 70 7.05 -5.04 5.32
N CYS A 71 7.72 -5.26 6.42
CA CYS A 71 7.85 -4.26 7.46
C CYS A 71 9.30 -4.17 7.90
N SER A 72 9.68 -3.05 8.47
CA SER A 72 11.06 -2.83 8.86
C SER A 72 11.19 -2.00 10.11
N VAL A 73 12.31 -2.20 10.82
CA VAL A 73 12.70 -1.40 11.98
C VAL A 73 14.09 -0.81 11.74
N LEU A 74 14.19 0.51 11.75
CA LEU A 74 15.45 1.26 11.70
C LEU A 74 15.90 1.60 13.12
N ILE A 75 17.16 1.31 13.41
CA ILE A 75 17.82 1.66 14.69
C ILE A 75 19.12 2.37 14.36
N ASP A 76 19.35 3.53 14.92
CA ASP A 76 20.57 4.32 14.75
C ASP A 76 21.21 4.71 16.08
N GLY A 77 22.56 4.87 16.09
CA GLY A 77 23.32 5.20 17.26
C GLY A 77 24.73 4.65 17.31
N ASP A 78 25.25 4.42 18.51
CA ASP A 78 26.54 3.74 18.71
C ASP A 78 26.48 2.27 18.25
N PRO A 79 27.47 1.73 17.53
CA PRO A 79 27.44 0.37 16.96
C PRO A 79 27.13 -0.74 17.97
N GLU A 80 27.72 -0.71 19.17
CA GLU A 80 27.49 -1.77 20.17
C GLU A 80 26.10 -1.62 20.83
N GLN A 81 25.61 -0.39 21.01
CA GLN A 81 24.25 -0.13 21.51
C GLN A 81 23.19 -0.53 20.46
N VAL A 82 23.43 -0.24 19.18
CA VAL A 82 22.56 -0.68 18.07
C VAL A 82 22.52 -2.21 17.99
N ALA A 83 23.67 -2.89 18.14
CA ALA A 83 23.68 -4.36 18.15
C ALA A 83 22.84 -4.92 19.31
N GLU A 84 22.97 -4.38 20.51
CA GLU A 84 22.15 -4.80 21.66
C GLU A 84 20.66 -4.50 21.44
N ALA A 85 20.32 -3.35 20.84
CA ALA A 85 18.94 -3.00 20.50
C ALA A 85 18.34 -3.98 19.47
N VAL A 86 19.09 -4.33 18.42
CA VAL A 86 18.67 -5.35 17.43
C VAL A 86 18.45 -6.69 18.11
N ASN A 87 19.37 -7.12 18.99
CA ASN A 87 19.22 -8.39 19.73
C ASN A 87 17.97 -8.41 20.59
N ARG A 88 17.65 -7.28 21.26
CA ARG A 88 16.45 -7.13 22.08
C ARG A 88 15.18 -7.09 21.22
N LEU A 89 15.24 -6.37 20.11
CA LEU A 89 14.13 -6.35 19.14
C LEU A 89 13.78 -7.75 18.65
N CYS A 90 14.77 -8.53 18.23
CA CYS A 90 14.55 -9.91 17.78
C CYS A 90 13.97 -10.80 18.91
N ARG A 91 14.43 -10.63 20.16
CA ARG A 91 13.84 -11.35 21.31
C ARG A 91 12.39 -10.94 21.56
N ALA A 92 12.09 -9.64 21.51
CA ALA A 92 10.74 -9.13 21.70
C ALA A 92 9.78 -9.58 20.55
N LEU A 93 10.27 -9.67 19.31
CA LEU A 93 9.50 -10.20 18.19
C LEU A 93 9.26 -11.73 18.29
N ALA A 94 10.22 -12.45 18.88
CA ALA A 94 10.07 -13.90 19.13
C ALA A 94 9.11 -14.22 20.29
N ASP A 95 9.00 -13.32 21.27
CA ASP A 95 8.10 -13.44 22.42
C ASP A 95 7.51 -12.04 22.74
N LEU A 96 6.40 -11.71 22.04
CA LEU A 96 5.81 -10.38 22.11
C LEU A 96 5.31 -10.02 23.51
N PRO A 97 5.69 -8.85 24.05
CA PRO A 97 5.23 -8.35 25.34
C PRO A 97 3.80 -7.80 25.26
N VAL A 98 2.83 -8.68 25.19
CA VAL A 98 1.41 -8.34 24.92
C VAL A 98 0.70 -7.59 26.05
N ASP A 99 1.30 -7.46 27.24
CA ASP A 99 0.74 -6.70 28.36
C ASP A 99 0.51 -5.21 28.02
N GLY A 100 1.26 -4.68 27.04
CA GLY A 100 1.13 -3.31 26.53
C GLY A 100 0.11 -3.12 25.41
N LEU A 101 -0.70 -4.15 25.06
CA LEU A 101 -1.55 -4.16 23.87
C LEU A 101 -2.52 -2.95 23.80
N ALA A 102 -3.21 -2.62 24.88
CA ALA A 102 -4.16 -1.49 24.88
C ALA A 102 -3.49 -0.16 24.54
N GLU A 103 -2.28 0.08 25.03
CA GLU A 103 -1.51 1.27 24.70
C GLU A 103 -0.97 1.22 23.27
N ALA A 104 -0.56 0.06 22.79
CA ALA A 104 -0.13 -0.13 21.40
C ALA A 104 -1.27 0.18 20.44
N VAL A 105 -2.50 -0.30 20.67
CA VAL A 105 -3.71 0.03 19.89
C VAL A 105 -3.91 1.54 19.85
N ARG A 106 -3.86 2.23 21.00
CA ARG A 106 -4.02 3.68 21.07
C ARG A 106 -2.98 4.43 20.25
N LEU A 107 -1.71 4.01 20.31
CA LEU A 107 -0.61 4.65 19.60
C LEU A 107 -0.67 4.42 18.09
N VAL A 108 -0.95 3.19 17.65
CA VAL A 108 -1.08 2.84 16.23
C VAL A 108 -2.27 3.58 15.62
N SER A 109 -3.45 3.59 16.28
CA SER A 109 -4.62 4.35 15.85
C SER A 109 -4.33 5.86 15.75
N ALA A 110 -3.57 6.43 16.70
CA ALA A 110 -3.22 7.85 16.68
C ALA A 110 -2.26 8.19 15.54
N ARG A 111 -1.33 7.29 15.19
CA ARG A 111 -0.40 7.49 14.07
C ARG A 111 -1.15 7.51 12.74
N LYS A 112 -2.03 6.53 12.49
CA LYS A 112 -2.79 6.42 11.23
C LYS A 112 -3.71 7.64 10.99
N ARG A 113 -4.21 8.31 12.02
CA ARG A 113 -5.06 9.53 11.92
C ARG A 113 -4.31 10.81 11.58
N ARG A 114 -2.98 10.82 11.60
CA ARG A 114 -2.18 12.07 11.53
C ARG A 114 -1.92 12.61 10.15
N GLU A 115 -2.00 11.79 9.10
CA GLU A 115 -1.43 12.14 7.81
C GLU A 115 -2.43 11.92 6.67
N ARG A 116 -2.98 13.01 6.11
CA ARG A 116 -3.46 13.01 4.73
C ARG A 116 -2.30 13.48 3.84
N SER A 117 -1.87 12.62 2.93
CA SER A 117 -0.76 12.88 2.04
C SER A 117 -1.08 12.32 0.64
N TRP A 118 -0.15 12.47 -0.29
CA TRP A 118 -0.21 11.81 -1.60
C TRP A 118 -0.32 10.27 -1.51
N GLU A 119 0.11 9.70 -0.39
CA GLU A 119 -0.05 8.27 -0.09
C GLU A 119 -1.53 7.88 -0.03
N ASP A 120 -2.40 8.76 0.46
CA ASP A 120 -3.85 8.52 0.49
C ASP A 120 -4.45 8.41 -0.93
N LEU A 121 -3.92 9.16 -1.91
CA LEU A 121 -4.32 9.04 -3.32
C LEU A 121 -3.93 7.68 -3.89
N GLN A 122 -2.71 7.20 -3.59
CA GLN A 122 -2.27 5.87 -3.98
C GLN A 122 -3.11 4.78 -3.31
N GLU A 123 -3.35 4.92 -2.00
CA GLU A 123 -4.15 4.00 -1.20
C GLU A 123 -5.56 3.86 -1.78
N ARG A 124 -6.20 4.98 -2.14
CA ARG A 124 -7.53 5.00 -2.74
C ARG A 124 -7.56 4.30 -4.09
N GLU A 125 -6.65 4.65 -4.98
CA GLU A 125 -6.60 4.04 -6.30
C GLU A 125 -6.28 2.54 -6.26
N LEU A 126 -5.39 2.11 -5.35
CA LEU A 126 -5.10 0.70 -5.17
C LEU A 126 -6.31 -0.07 -4.63
N LEU A 127 -7.11 0.55 -3.77
CA LEU A 127 -8.38 -0.01 -3.33
C LEU A 127 -9.35 -0.18 -4.50
N ASP A 128 -9.51 0.85 -5.33
CA ASP A 128 -10.40 0.79 -6.49
C ASP A 128 -9.95 -0.28 -7.49
N ARG A 129 -8.64 -0.46 -7.70
CA ARG A 129 -8.08 -1.48 -8.59
C ARG A 129 -8.16 -2.90 -8.05
N TYR A 130 -7.95 -3.11 -6.77
CA TYR A 130 -7.78 -4.45 -6.19
C TYR A 130 -8.89 -4.85 -5.23
N GLY A 131 -9.74 -3.92 -4.81
CA GLY A 131 -10.66 -4.14 -3.71
C GLY A 131 -9.90 -4.42 -2.41
N LEU A 132 -10.45 -5.28 -1.57
CA LEU A 132 -9.83 -5.69 -0.30
C LEU A 132 -8.90 -6.91 -0.47
N ARG A 133 -8.14 -6.96 -1.58
CA ARG A 133 -7.20 -8.04 -1.91
C ARG A 133 -5.79 -7.50 -2.07
N GLY A 134 -4.82 -8.26 -1.54
CA GLY A 134 -3.39 -7.92 -1.68
C GLY A 134 -3.12 -6.46 -1.33
N ILE A 135 -2.51 -5.73 -2.26
CA ILE A 135 -2.12 -4.33 -2.12
C ILE A 135 -3.30 -3.37 -1.90
N GLY A 136 -4.52 -3.70 -2.35
CA GLY A 136 -5.68 -2.81 -2.19
C GLY A 136 -6.14 -2.65 -0.74
N LYS A 137 -5.74 -3.55 0.17
CA LYS A 137 -6.06 -3.44 1.60
C LYS A 137 -5.47 -2.20 2.28
N ILE A 138 -4.42 -1.60 1.70
CA ILE A 138 -3.76 -0.41 2.26
C ILE A 138 -4.72 0.78 2.40
N GLY A 139 -5.69 0.91 1.48
CA GLY A 139 -6.64 2.03 1.45
C GLY A 139 -7.73 2.00 2.53
N TRP A 140 -7.80 0.95 3.35
CA TRP A 140 -8.86 0.84 4.38
C TRP A 140 -8.45 1.25 5.79
N GLY A 141 -7.19 1.55 6.02
CA GLY A 141 -6.74 1.74 7.40
C GLY A 141 -6.86 0.46 8.22
N PHE A 142 -7.23 0.58 9.50
CA PHE A 142 -7.27 -0.54 10.43
C PHE A 142 -8.63 -0.70 11.12
N PRO A 143 -9.69 -1.08 10.39
CA PRO A 143 -11.07 -1.03 10.91
C PRO A 143 -11.32 -1.99 12.07
N ALA A 144 -10.52 -3.06 12.19
CA ALA A 144 -10.66 -4.09 13.22
C ALA A 144 -9.52 -4.06 14.26
N LEU A 145 -8.72 -3.00 14.31
CA LEU A 145 -7.51 -2.95 15.17
C LEU A 145 -7.81 -3.24 16.65
N GLY A 146 -8.92 -2.72 17.16
CA GLY A 146 -9.37 -2.94 18.54
C GLY A 146 -9.86 -4.38 18.82
N ALA A 147 -10.06 -5.21 17.80
CA ALA A 147 -10.47 -6.60 17.93
C ALA A 147 -9.29 -7.57 18.00
N VAL A 148 -8.08 -7.12 17.67
CA VAL A 148 -6.86 -7.95 17.74
C VAL A 148 -6.53 -8.26 19.19
N ASP A 149 -6.43 -9.54 19.52
CA ASP A 149 -6.09 -9.99 20.86
C ASP A 149 -4.63 -10.49 20.98
N ALA A 150 -4.26 -10.86 22.20
CA ALA A 150 -2.90 -11.33 22.50
C ALA A 150 -2.54 -12.63 21.78
N ASP A 151 -3.50 -13.53 21.59
CA ASP A 151 -3.28 -14.81 20.94
C ASP A 151 -3.14 -14.64 19.42
N ASP A 152 -3.91 -13.73 18.82
CA ASP A 152 -3.73 -13.28 17.44
C ASP A 152 -2.32 -12.77 17.17
N LEU A 153 -1.84 -11.88 18.05
CA LEU A 153 -0.48 -11.30 17.93
C LEU A 153 0.62 -12.37 18.06
N ARG A 154 0.50 -13.28 19.03
CA ARG A 154 1.46 -14.39 19.18
C ARG A 154 1.46 -15.32 17.99
N ALA A 155 0.28 -15.66 17.48
CA ALA A 155 0.15 -16.48 16.27
C ALA A 155 0.76 -15.82 15.05
N TRP A 156 0.48 -14.52 14.85
CA TRP A 156 1.06 -13.72 13.77
C TRP A 156 2.58 -13.66 13.86
N ALA A 157 3.12 -13.35 15.03
CA ALA A 157 4.57 -13.27 15.24
C ALA A 157 5.26 -14.60 14.98
N ALA A 158 4.70 -15.70 15.50
CA ALA A 158 5.25 -17.04 15.31
C ALA A 158 5.27 -17.46 13.84
N GLU A 159 4.28 -17.05 13.04
CA GLU A 159 4.20 -17.37 11.61
C GLU A 159 5.10 -16.47 10.77
N ARG A 160 5.16 -15.16 11.07
CA ARG A 160 5.72 -14.15 10.18
C ARG A 160 7.11 -13.67 10.58
N PHE A 161 7.42 -13.57 11.87
CA PHE A 161 8.70 -13.05 12.35
C PHE A 161 9.71 -14.16 12.59
N THR A 162 10.07 -14.82 11.50
CA THR A 162 10.99 -15.96 11.50
C THR A 162 12.31 -15.61 10.83
N ARG A 163 13.38 -16.34 11.15
CA ARG A 163 14.71 -16.08 10.58
C ARG A 163 14.77 -16.23 9.06
N ALA A 164 13.96 -17.14 8.48
CA ALA A 164 13.90 -17.30 7.03
C ALA A 164 13.11 -16.19 6.33
N ASN A 165 12.30 -15.45 7.09
CA ASN A 165 11.50 -14.33 6.65
C ASN A 165 12.06 -12.97 7.13
N ALA A 166 13.36 -12.92 7.49
CA ALA A 166 14.04 -11.73 7.97
C ALA A 166 15.39 -11.53 7.26
N ALA A 167 15.79 -10.28 7.11
CA ALA A 167 17.12 -9.89 6.64
C ALA A 167 17.57 -8.61 7.34
N LEU A 168 18.87 -8.45 7.54
CA LEU A 168 19.45 -7.29 8.22
C LEU A 168 20.34 -6.50 7.27
N ALA A 169 20.26 -5.18 7.32
CA ALA A 169 21.17 -4.27 6.62
C ALA A 169 21.88 -3.36 7.64
N LEU A 170 23.18 -3.14 7.49
CA LEU A 170 23.99 -2.29 8.37
C LEU A 170 24.79 -1.26 7.58
N SER A 171 24.95 -0.07 8.13
CA SER A 171 25.79 0.99 7.53
C SER A 171 27.27 0.86 7.82
N GLY A 172 27.72 -0.25 8.44
CA GLY A 172 29.11 -0.56 8.73
C GLY A 172 29.30 -2.04 9.06
N PRO A 173 30.54 -2.48 9.34
CA PRO A 173 30.80 -3.87 9.68
C PRO A 173 30.02 -4.30 10.93
N PRO A 174 29.54 -5.58 10.96
CA PRO A 174 28.73 -6.06 12.08
C PRO A 174 29.50 -5.99 13.40
N PRO A 175 28.93 -5.33 14.44
CA PRO A 175 29.51 -5.28 15.77
C PRO A 175 29.65 -6.69 16.37
N LYS A 176 30.63 -6.88 17.26
CA LYS A 176 30.88 -8.20 17.87
C LYS A 176 29.73 -8.69 18.75
N ALA A 177 28.99 -7.77 19.36
CA ALA A 177 27.84 -8.08 20.22
C ALA A 177 26.58 -8.45 19.42
N LEU A 178 26.58 -8.33 18.10
CA LEU A 178 25.40 -8.61 17.27
C LEU A 178 25.10 -10.10 17.25
N ASP A 179 23.99 -10.49 17.85
CA ASP A 179 23.49 -11.88 17.96
C ASP A 179 21.96 -11.92 17.82
N PRO A 180 21.41 -11.51 16.67
CA PRO A 180 19.98 -11.47 16.44
C PRO A 180 19.43 -12.90 16.36
N ARG A 181 18.40 -13.20 17.15
CA ARG A 181 17.79 -14.52 17.22
C ARG A 181 16.29 -14.43 17.00
N LEU A 182 15.84 -14.92 15.88
CA LEU A 182 14.44 -15.15 15.55
C LEU A 182 14.17 -16.66 15.50
N PRO A 183 12.91 -17.08 15.74
CA PRO A 183 12.53 -18.49 15.65
C PRO A 183 12.70 -19.04 14.24
N ASP A 184 12.77 -20.37 14.14
CA ASP A 184 12.70 -21.06 12.87
C ASP A 184 11.30 -20.97 12.28
N GLY A 185 11.21 -20.90 10.95
CA GLY A 185 9.95 -20.91 10.24
C GLY A 185 10.16 -20.80 8.75
N PRO A 186 9.12 -21.04 7.95
CA PRO A 186 9.19 -20.90 6.51
C PRO A 186 9.31 -19.43 6.10
N ARG A 187 9.76 -19.22 4.88
CA ARG A 187 9.59 -17.96 4.19
C ARG A 187 8.14 -17.81 3.73
N VAL A 188 7.61 -16.60 3.78
CA VAL A 188 6.27 -16.32 3.29
C VAL A 188 6.24 -16.35 1.77
N GLU A 189 5.35 -17.17 1.21
CA GLU A 189 5.02 -17.18 -0.21
C GLU A 189 3.71 -16.40 -0.42
N ARG A 190 3.70 -15.51 -1.42
CA ARG A 190 2.54 -14.67 -1.72
C ARG A 190 1.95 -15.01 -3.06
N PRO A 191 0.63 -15.21 -3.16
CA PRO A 191 -0.04 -15.34 -4.43
C PRO A 191 0.01 -14.02 -5.20
N VAL A 192 0.09 -14.10 -6.52
CA VAL A 192 -0.06 -12.91 -7.37
C VAL A 192 -1.52 -12.51 -7.37
N VAL A 193 -1.81 -11.30 -6.91
CA VAL A 193 -3.16 -10.72 -6.96
C VAL A 193 -3.27 -9.88 -8.23
N HIS A 194 -4.34 -10.11 -8.99
CA HIS A 194 -4.63 -9.35 -10.22
C HIS A 194 -5.64 -8.24 -9.95
N PRO A 195 -5.58 -7.11 -10.67
CA PRO A 195 -6.62 -6.07 -10.59
C PRO A 195 -8.03 -6.64 -10.81
N LEU A 196 -9.03 -5.96 -10.29
CA LEU A 196 -10.43 -6.23 -10.59
C LEU A 196 -10.69 -5.95 -12.08
N PRO A 197 -11.59 -6.70 -12.73
CA PRO A 197 -11.95 -6.45 -14.11
C PRO A 197 -12.52 -5.05 -14.32
N GLY A 198 -12.12 -4.40 -15.40
CA GLY A 198 -12.67 -3.10 -15.81
C GLY A 198 -12.17 -1.90 -14.97
N THR A 199 -11.10 -2.05 -14.18
CA THR A 199 -10.53 -0.96 -13.38
C THR A 199 -9.41 -0.18 -14.08
N THR A 200 -9.16 -0.43 -15.36
CA THR A 200 -8.15 0.27 -16.18
C THR A 200 -8.78 0.97 -17.36
N GLY A 201 -8.11 1.98 -17.94
CA GLY A 201 -8.67 2.79 -19.02
C GLY A 201 -9.77 3.74 -18.54
N ARG A 202 -9.78 4.10 -17.26
CA ARG A 202 -10.81 4.93 -16.63
C ARG A 202 -10.20 6.15 -15.95
N TRP A 203 -11.03 7.15 -15.71
CA TRP A 203 -10.67 8.24 -14.81
C TRP A 203 -11.59 8.23 -13.57
N THR A 204 -11.03 8.65 -12.45
CA THR A 204 -11.72 8.74 -11.16
C THR A 204 -11.52 10.13 -10.55
N ALA A 205 -12.46 10.57 -9.73
CA ALA A 205 -12.36 11.82 -9.02
C ALA A 205 -11.92 11.60 -7.57
N VAL A 206 -11.01 12.48 -7.08
CA VAL A 206 -10.63 12.53 -5.67
C VAL A 206 -11.32 13.67 -4.96
N PRO A 207 -11.86 13.44 -3.73
CA PRO A 207 -12.58 14.44 -2.95
C PRO A 207 -11.73 15.67 -2.63
N GLU A 208 -12.40 16.76 -2.27
CA GLU A 208 -11.76 17.93 -1.67
C GLU A 208 -10.91 17.56 -0.45
N GLY A 209 -9.74 18.18 -0.32
CA GLY A 209 -8.81 17.95 0.80
C GLY A 209 -7.45 17.43 0.37
N PHE A 210 -7.31 16.94 -0.88
CA PHE A 210 -6.05 16.57 -1.51
C PHE A 210 -5.40 17.73 -2.30
N GLY A 211 -5.98 18.92 -2.29
CA GLY A 211 -5.66 19.99 -3.22
C GLY A 211 -6.30 19.72 -4.58
N MET A 212 -5.60 20.11 -5.65
CA MET A 212 -6.06 19.92 -7.04
C MET A 212 -5.09 19.00 -7.80
N PRO A 213 -4.98 17.69 -7.44
CA PRO A 213 -4.06 16.79 -8.08
C PRO A 213 -4.58 16.28 -9.42
N VAL A 214 -3.69 16.24 -10.39
CA VAL A 214 -3.85 15.37 -11.56
C VAL A 214 -2.81 14.27 -11.45
N ALA A 215 -3.26 13.03 -11.47
CA ALA A 215 -2.37 11.88 -11.41
C ALA A 215 -2.69 10.88 -12.51
N VAL A 216 -1.68 10.22 -13.02
CA VAL A 216 -1.85 9.06 -13.90
C VAL A 216 -1.00 7.92 -13.37
N SER A 217 -1.64 6.78 -13.11
CA SER A 217 -0.99 5.58 -12.64
C SER A 217 -0.95 4.49 -13.70
N PHE A 218 0.06 3.68 -13.68
CA PHE A 218 0.25 2.57 -14.64
C PHE A 218 1.24 1.54 -14.13
N GLU A 219 1.19 0.35 -14.72
CA GLU A 219 2.13 -0.72 -14.41
C GLU A 219 3.45 -0.55 -15.17
N VAL A 220 4.55 -0.83 -14.47
CA VAL A 220 5.91 -0.90 -15.03
C VAL A 220 6.64 -2.14 -14.51
N PRO A 221 7.70 -2.60 -15.20
CA PRO A 221 8.62 -3.60 -14.64
C PRO A 221 9.21 -3.14 -13.31
N ARG A 222 9.66 -4.08 -12.50
CA ARG A 222 10.38 -3.76 -11.27
C ARG A 222 11.66 -2.96 -11.51
N PRO A 223 12.15 -2.24 -10.48
CA PRO A 223 13.43 -1.52 -10.56
C PRO A 223 14.58 -2.42 -11.03
N PRO A 224 15.62 -1.86 -11.71
CA PRO A 224 15.77 -0.43 -11.97
C PRO A 224 15.03 0.07 -13.23
N ALA A 225 14.68 -0.81 -14.19
CA ALA A 225 14.18 -0.40 -15.50
C ALA A 225 12.85 0.39 -15.41
N GLY A 226 11.91 -0.06 -14.58
CA GLY A 226 10.61 0.63 -14.42
C GLY A 226 10.78 2.05 -13.88
N VAL A 227 11.45 2.20 -12.72
CA VAL A 227 11.64 3.53 -12.09
C VAL A 227 12.46 4.45 -12.98
N PHE A 228 13.52 3.94 -13.62
CA PHE A 228 14.30 4.70 -14.60
C PHE A 228 13.42 5.25 -15.72
N SER A 229 12.54 4.40 -16.27
CA SER A 229 11.64 4.80 -17.37
C SER A 229 10.61 5.83 -16.96
N VAL A 230 10.12 5.74 -15.72
CA VAL A 230 9.18 6.73 -15.15
C VAL A 230 9.89 8.07 -14.92
N GLU A 231 11.17 8.09 -14.51
CA GLU A 231 11.94 9.34 -14.40
C GLU A 231 12.14 10.01 -15.77
N VAL A 232 12.37 9.23 -16.84
CA VAL A 232 12.39 9.76 -18.21
C VAL A 232 11.04 10.38 -18.56
N ALA A 233 9.94 9.69 -18.26
CA ALA A 233 8.58 10.18 -18.51
C ALA A 233 8.28 11.46 -17.72
N ARG A 234 8.61 11.52 -16.43
CA ARG A 234 8.46 12.70 -15.60
C ARG A 234 9.21 13.93 -16.17
N ASN A 235 10.49 13.70 -16.55
CA ASN A 235 11.32 14.79 -17.07
C ASN A 235 10.79 15.31 -18.42
N ARG A 236 10.21 14.45 -19.24
CA ARG A 236 9.56 14.86 -20.49
C ARG A 236 8.24 15.57 -20.21
N ALA A 237 7.40 15.03 -19.31
CA ALA A 237 6.14 15.62 -18.91
C ALA A 237 6.34 17.04 -18.33
N ALA A 238 7.32 17.23 -17.45
CA ALA A 238 7.64 18.54 -16.88
C ALA A 238 8.09 19.58 -17.93
N ARG A 239 8.47 19.15 -19.13
CA ARG A 239 8.85 20.03 -20.26
C ARG A 239 7.72 20.20 -21.29
N ASP A 240 6.65 19.40 -21.21
CA ASP A 240 5.49 19.57 -22.09
C ASP A 240 4.80 20.90 -21.80
N PRO A 241 4.52 21.74 -22.82
CA PRO A 241 3.96 23.08 -22.61
C PRO A 241 2.62 23.10 -21.86
N ARG A 242 1.80 22.06 -22.00
CA ARG A 242 0.51 21.93 -21.28
C ARG A 242 0.75 21.71 -19.78
N VAL A 243 1.74 20.89 -19.44
CA VAL A 243 2.12 20.61 -18.06
C VAL A 243 2.88 21.78 -17.47
N ALA A 244 3.93 22.24 -18.13
CA ALA A 244 4.86 23.26 -17.61
C ALA A 244 4.20 24.59 -17.23
N ARG A 245 3.12 25.01 -17.91
CA ARG A 245 2.42 26.26 -17.64
C ARG A 245 1.35 26.17 -16.56
N ASN A 246 0.85 24.96 -16.27
CA ASN A 246 -0.29 24.74 -15.38
C ASN A 246 0.10 24.07 -14.04
N VAL A 247 1.30 23.50 -13.94
CA VAL A 247 1.74 22.79 -12.72
C VAL A 247 2.22 23.77 -11.66
N ILE A 248 1.68 23.61 -10.46
CA ILE A 248 2.10 24.30 -9.24
C ILE A 248 3.16 23.44 -8.56
N GLY A 249 4.42 23.89 -8.57
CA GLY A 249 5.54 23.11 -8.03
C GLY A 249 6.19 22.23 -9.10
N GLU A 250 6.25 20.94 -8.86
CA GLU A 250 6.91 19.97 -9.74
C GLU A 250 6.03 18.73 -10.03
N VAL A 251 6.42 18.00 -11.07
CA VAL A 251 5.84 16.66 -11.33
C VAL A 251 6.55 15.65 -10.45
N GLU A 252 5.79 14.98 -9.60
CA GLU A 252 6.26 13.98 -8.66
C GLU A 252 6.09 12.56 -9.21
N ILE A 253 6.89 11.63 -8.68
CA ILE A 253 6.76 10.19 -8.93
C ILE A 253 6.43 9.52 -7.61
N LEU A 254 5.33 8.78 -7.59
CA LEU A 254 5.04 7.85 -6.52
C LEU A 254 5.18 6.42 -7.04
N GLY A 255 5.41 5.46 -6.14
CA GLY A 255 5.58 4.07 -6.54
C GLY A 255 5.11 3.11 -5.48
N ALA A 256 4.58 1.95 -5.92
CA ALA A 256 4.24 0.84 -5.05
C ALA A 256 4.62 -0.48 -5.72
N HIS A 257 5.12 -1.43 -4.92
CA HIS A 257 5.44 -2.75 -5.41
C HIS A 257 4.19 -3.63 -5.46
N ALA A 258 3.86 -4.15 -6.65
CA ALA A 258 2.85 -5.18 -6.83
C ALA A 258 3.49 -6.56 -6.94
N GLY A 259 2.77 -7.62 -6.63
CA GLY A 259 3.23 -8.99 -6.83
C GLY A 259 3.57 -9.30 -8.29
N GLY A 260 4.20 -10.44 -8.56
CA GLY A 260 4.43 -10.93 -9.93
C GLY A 260 5.48 -10.19 -10.76
N GLY A 261 6.43 -9.50 -10.14
CA GLY A 261 7.50 -8.83 -10.90
C GLY A 261 7.13 -7.44 -11.44
N ARG A 262 6.01 -6.87 -11.00
CA ARG A 262 5.46 -5.58 -11.44
C ARG A 262 5.55 -4.54 -10.34
N SER A 263 5.54 -3.28 -10.73
CA SER A 263 5.37 -2.12 -9.87
C SER A 263 4.32 -1.19 -10.47
N PHE A 264 3.61 -0.47 -9.62
CA PHE A 264 2.82 0.68 -10.04
C PHE A 264 3.63 1.94 -9.84
N CYS A 265 3.49 2.86 -10.79
CA CYS A 265 4.01 4.20 -10.66
C CYS A 265 2.91 5.21 -10.98
N TRP A 266 2.98 6.34 -10.31
CA TRP A 266 2.14 7.52 -10.55
C TRP A 266 3.01 8.67 -10.98
N LEU A 267 2.60 9.39 -12.02
CA LEU A 267 3.00 10.78 -12.24
C LEU A 267 1.91 11.65 -11.63
N VAL A 268 2.30 12.53 -10.73
CA VAL A 268 1.37 13.41 -10.00
C VAL A 268 1.82 14.85 -10.14
N ALA A 269 0.88 15.75 -10.34
CA ALA A 269 1.12 17.18 -10.31
C ALA A 269 -0.04 17.93 -9.67
N GLN A 270 0.27 19.02 -8.95
CA GLN A 270 -0.73 19.98 -8.50
C GLN A 270 -0.99 21.00 -9.60
N THR A 271 -2.26 21.39 -9.75
CA THR A 271 -2.66 22.43 -10.69
C THR A 271 -3.81 23.27 -10.09
N ASP A 272 -4.37 24.20 -10.83
CA ASP A 272 -5.67 24.80 -10.55
C ASP A 272 -6.78 24.12 -11.39
N ALA A 273 -8.04 24.47 -11.13
CA ALA A 273 -9.17 23.86 -11.82
C ALA A 273 -9.14 24.07 -13.36
N GLU A 274 -8.58 25.19 -13.82
CA GLU A 274 -8.50 25.52 -15.25
C GLU A 274 -7.42 24.68 -15.95
N GLY A 275 -6.37 24.29 -15.24
CA GLY A 275 -5.24 23.51 -15.76
C GLY A 275 -5.44 22.01 -15.79
N VAL A 276 -6.47 21.46 -15.10
CA VAL A 276 -6.66 20.01 -14.94
C VAL A 276 -6.68 19.26 -16.28
N ALA A 277 -7.50 19.70 -17.23
CA ALA A 277 -7.62 19.02 -18.53
C ALA A 277 -6.30 19.04 -19.31
N GLU A 278 -5.60 20.18 -19.34
CA GLU A 278 -4.35 20.31 -20.08
C GLU A 278 -3.21 19.48 -19.46
N VAL A 279 -3.13 19.39 -18.13
CA VAL A 279 -2.14 18.55 -17.44
C VAL A 279 -2.42 17.08 -17.72
N ALA A 280 -3.68 16.65 -17.65
CA ALA A 280 -4.09 15.28 -17.95
C ALA A 280 -3.75 14.89 -19.40
N GLU A 281 -4.07 15.75 -20.38
CA GLU A 281 -3.71 15.56 -21.78
C GLU A 281 -2.20 15.52 -22.00
N GLY A 282 -1.45 16.36 -21.28
CA GLY A 282 0.00 16.38 -21.33
C GLY A 282 0.63 15.10 -20.84
N PHE A 283 0.14 14.55 -19.72
CA PHE A 283 0.61 13.27 -19.18
C PHE A 283 0.31 12.11 -20.13
N ASP A 284 -0.94 12.00 -20.60
CA ASP A 284 -1.33 10.91 -21.51
C ASP A 284 -0.54 10.96 -22.81
N ALA A 285 -0.42 12.13 -23.44
CA ALA A 285 0.33 12.28 -24.68
C ALA A 285 1.79 11.90 -24.56
N VAL A 286 2.47 12.35 -23.49
CA VAL A 286 3.88 12.01 -23.22
C VAL A 286 4.06 10.50 -23.01
N LEU A 287 3.21 9.89 -22.19
CA LEU A 287 3.32 8.46 -21.87
C LEU A 287 3.01 7.58 -23.08
N ARG A 288 2.00 7.92 -23.88
CA ARG A 288 1.70 7.21 -25.13
C ARG A 288 2.82 7.34 -26.17
N GLU A 289 3.39 8.54 -26.29
CA GLU A 289 4.50 8.73 -27.21
C GLU A 289 5.73 7.92 -26.79
N LEU A 290 6.06 7.92 -25.50
CA LEU A 290 7.17 7.12 -24.98
C LEU A 290 6.93 5.61 -25.11
N ALA A 291 5.69 5.16 -24.89
CA ALA A 291 5.30 3.75 -25.09
C ALA A 291 5.39 3.32 -26.56
N ALA A 292 5.06 4.20 -27.49
CA ALA A 292 5.08 3.91 -28.92
C ALA A 292 6.49 4.04 -29.54
N ASN A 293 7.15 5.17 -29.28
CA ASN A 293 8.36 5.58 -30.00
C ASN A 293 9.63 5.51 -29.14
N GLY A 294 9.48 5.50 -27.80
CA GLY A 294 10.61 5.62 -26.85
C GLY A 294 11.13 7.05 -26.74
N PRO A 295 12.07 7.29 -25.83
CA PRO A 295 12.79 8.56 -25.69
C PRO A 295 13.91 8.72 -26.72
N THR A 296 14.48 9.91 -26.76
CA THR A 296 15.77 10.15 -27.44
C THR A 296 16.92 9.65 -26.58
N ASP A 297 18.08 9.39 -27.23
CA ASP A 297 19.32 9.04 -26.51
C ASP A 297 19.76 10.14 -25.53
N ALA A 298 19.46 11.40 -25.81
CA ALA A 298 19.79 12.51 -24.91
C ALA A 298 18.99 12.44 -23.60
N GLU A 299 17.70 12.16 -23.67
CA GLU A 299 16.85 12.02 -22.47
C GLU A 299 17.29 10.84 -21.61
N VAL A 300 17.67 9.72 -22.23
CA VAL A 300 18.19 8.55 -21.51
C VAL A 300 19.48 8.93 -20.79
N ARG A 301 20.45 9.56 -21.47
CA ARG A 301 21.72 9.97 -20.86
C ARG A 301 21.56 10.99 -19.73
N ASP A 302 20.58 11.91 -19.83
CA ASP A 302 20.31 12.87 -18.78
C ASP A 302 19.89 12.17 -17.47
N VAL A 303 18.98 11.18 -17.57
CA VAL A 303 18.52 10.42 -16.39
C VAL A 303 19.64 9.51 -15.88
N GLU A 304 20.38 8.83 -16.75
CA GLU A 304 21.53 7.99 -16.38
C GLU A 304 22.57 8.78 -15.57
N ARG A 305 22.89 10.00 -16.02
CA ARG A 305 23.84 10.87 -15.31
C ARG A 305 23.34 11.19 -13.89
N VAL A 306 22.08 11.59 -13.75
CA VAL A 306 21.48 11.90 -12.44
C VAL A 306 21.48 10.69 -11.51
N TRP A 307 21.17 9.51 -12.03
CA TRP A 307 21.22 8.28 -11.25
C TRP A 307 22.63 7.94 -10.78
N ASN A 308 23.64 8.05 -11.66
CA ASN A 308 25.03 7.81 -11.30
C ASN A 308 25.51 8.77 -10.21
N GLU A 309 25.16 10.07 -10.31
CA GLU A 309 25.44 11.06 -9.26
C GLU A 309 24.77 10.69 -7.91
N ARG A 310 23.51 10.24 -7.93
CA ARG A 310 22.81 9.78 -6.72
C ARG A 310 23.46 8.55 -6.10
N LEU A 311 23.89 7.57 -6.93
CA LEU A 311 24.52 6.34 -6.44
C LEU A 311 25.86 6.58 -5.73
N ASP A 312 26.47 7.75 -5.91
CA ASP A 312 27.70 8.12 -5.21
C ASP A 312 27.46 8.66 -3.79
N THR A 313 26.20 8.96 -3.42
CA THR A 313 25.87 9.49 -2.09
C THR A 313 25.85 8.38 -1.03
N GLY A 314 26.20 8.72 0.22
CA GLY A 314 26.11 7.79 1.35
C GLY A 314 24.68 7.29 1.59
N GLU A 315 23.68 8.17 1.43
CA GLU A 315 22.29 7.80 1.57
C GLU A 315 21.82 6.80 0.51
N ALA A 316 22.23 6.97 -0.75
CA ALA A 316 21.90 6.00 -1.79
C ALA A 316 22.57 4.65 -1.56
N ARG A 317 23.81 4.63 -1.04
CA ARG A 317 24.46 3.38 -0.64
C ARG A 317 23.69 2.68 0.46
N PHE A 318 23.25 3.41 1.48
CA PHE A 318 22.45 2.83 2.55
C PHE A 318 21.11 2.26 2.02
N ARG A 319 20.39 3.01 1.19
CA ARG A 319 19.18 2.50 0.51
C ARG A 319 19.45 1.26 -0.34
N GLN A 320 20.62 1.14 -0.92
CA GLN A 320 20.96 -0.01 -1.75
C GLN A 320 21.04 -1.32 -0.94
N PHE A 321 21.57 -1.33 0.28
CA PHE A 321 21.55 -2.57 1.06
C PHE A 321 20.26 -2.81 1.80
N THR A 322 19.47 -1.80 2.11
CA THR A 322 18.08 -2.02 2.55
C THR A 322 17.26 -2.64 1.43
N ALA A 323 17.44 -2.15 0.18
CA ALA A 323 16.84 -2.77 -0.99
C ALA A 323 17.36 -4.21 -1.22
N ALA A 324 18.65 -4.48 -0.96
CA ALA A 324 19.23 -5.83 -1.05
C ALA A 324 18.59 -6.80 -0.04
N ALA A 325 18.36 -6.35 1.20
CA ALA A 325 17.65 -7.13 2.21
C ALA A 325 16.22 -7.48 1.76
N TRP A 326 15.48 -6.49 1.26
CA TRP A 326 14.15 -6.67 0.71
C TRP A 326 14.14 -7.59 -0.53
N GLN A 327 15.05 -7.37 -1.51
CA GLN A 327 15.17 -8.21 -2.71
C GLN A 327 15.41 -9.68 -2.34
N HIS A 328 16.25 -9.91 -1.32
CA HIS A 328 16.45 -11.26 -0.80
C HIS A 328 15.14 -11.88 -0.31
N LEU A 329 14.34 -11.14 0.48
CA LEU A 329 13.08 -11.62 1.04
C LEU A 329 12.02 -11.90 -0.03
N VAL A 330 11.96 -11.12 -1.09
CA VAL A 330 11.00 -11.34 -2.18
C VAL A 330 11.52 -12.26 -3.30
N GLY A 331 12.69 -12.90 -3.11
CA GLY A 331 13.27 -13.87 -4.04
C GLY A 331 13.82 -13.26 -5.31
N GLN A 332 14.18 -12.00 -5.28
CA GLN A 332 14.80 -11.31 -6.39
C GLN A 332 16.34 -11.46 -6.36
N GLU A 333 16.94 -11.22 -7.52
CA GLU A 333 18.39 -11.06 -7.59
C GLU A 333 18.80 -9.82 -6.79
N VAL A 334 19.67 -10.02 -5.82
CA VAL A 334 20.22 -8.93 -5.02
C VAL A 334 21.17 -8.10 -5.88
N GLN A 335 20.88 -6.81 -5.99
CA GLN A 335 21.63 -5.87 -6.81
C GLN A 335 22.54 -5.01 -5.92
N ASP A 336 23.80 -4.94 -6.23
CA ASP A 336 24.69 -3.94 -5.65
C ASP A 336 24.84 -2.72 -6.57
N VAL A 337 25.52 -1.67 -6.08
CA VAL A 337 25.72 -0.43 -6.84
C VAL A 337 26.42 -0.67 -8.19
N ALA A 338 27.38 -1.59 -8.24
CA ALA A 338 28.10 -1.90 -9.48
C ALA A 338 27.15 -2.52 -10.52
N LEU A 339 26.36 -3.52 -10.11
CA LEU A 339 25.37 -4.15 -10.99
C LEU A 339 24.29 -3.16 -11.44
N VAL A 340 23.84 -2.27 -10.56
CA VAL A 340 22.89 -1.21 -10.95
C VAL A 340 23.49 -0.30 -12.00
N ARG A 341 24.75 0.16 -11.84
CA ARG A 341 25.46 0.98 -12.83
C ARG A 341 25.62 0.28 -14.16
N ASP A 342 26.04 -0.99 -14.15
CA ASP A 342 26.19 -1.78 -15.37
C ASP A 342 24.86 -1.90 -16.13
N ARG A 343 23.76 -2.08 -15.40
CA ARG A 343 22.42 -2.09 -15.99
C ARG A 343 22.02 -0.72 -16.55
N LEU A 344 22.23 0.37 -15.80
CA LEU A 344 21.96 1.73 -16.27
C LEU A 344 22.72 2.05 -17.56
N ALA A 345 24.00 1.70 -17.63
CA ALA A 345 24.82 1.89 -18.83
C ALA A 345 24.35 1.06 -20.05
N SER A 346 23.58 0.00 -19.82
CA SER A 346 22.95 -0.78 -20.87
C SER A 346 21.58 -0.26 -21.32
N PHE A 347 20.99 0.72 -20.58
CA PHE A 347 19.67 1.23 -20.91
C PHE A 347 19.74 2.19 -22.11
N GLY A 348 18.84 1.96 -23.04
CA GLY A 348 18.63 2.80 -24.21
C GLY A 348 17.14 3.06 -24.43
N PRO A 349 16.79 3.79 -25.50
CA PRO A 349 15.39 4.11 -25.83
C PRO A 349 14.47 2.89 -25.87
N GLY A 350 14.99 1.74 -26.31
CA GLY A 350 14.23 0.48 -26.38
C GLY A 350 13.81 -0.06 -25.01
N VAL A 351 14.63 0.12 -23.97
CA VAL A 351 14.30 -0.32 -22.61
C VAL A 351 13.15 0.52 -22.04
N VAL A 352 13.20 1.84 -22.21
CA VAL A 352 12.15 2.75 -21.76
C VAL A 352 10.83 2.48 -22.49
N ARG A 353 10.89 2.31 -23.83
CA ARG A 353 9.73 1.94 -24.63
C ARG A 353 9.09 0.64 -24.14
N ALA A 354 9.90 -0.39 -23.93
CA ALA A 354 9.41 -1.69 -23.45
C ALA A 354 8.83 -1.61 -22.04
N ALA A 355 9.43 -0.81 -21.14
CA ALA A 355 8.95 -0.63 -19.78
C ALA A 355 7.60 0.10 -19.72
N LEU A 356 7.35 1.04 -20.64
CA LEU A 356 6.11 1.82 -20.72
C LEU A 356 5.07 1.19 -21.65
N ALA A 357 5.36 0.08 -22.32
CA ALA A 357 4.45 -0.55 -23.29
C ALA A 357 3.10 -0.96 -22.69
N ALA A 358 3.04 -1.25 -21.39
CA ALA A 358 1.80 -1.59 -20.68
C ALA A 358 0.93 -0.37 -20.38
N TYR A 359 1.44 0.85 -20.50
CA TYR A 359 0.72 2.09 -20.14
C TYR A 359 -0.69 2.13 -20.74
N PRO A 360 -0.93 1.97 -22.06
CA PRO A 360 -2.26 2.15 -22.63
C PRO A 360 -3.34 1.19 -22.11
N SER A 361 -2.92 0.04 -21.55
CA SER A 361 -3.82 -1.01 -21.06
C SER A 361 -3.94 -1.06 -19.55
N THR A 362 -3.07 -0.36 -18.82
CA THR A 362 -3.02 -0.40 -17.36
C THR A 362 -3.26 0.94 -16.70
N ALA A 363 -3.36 2.02 -17.49
CA ALA A 363 -3.49 3.38 -16.99
C ALA A 363 -4.84 3.61 -16.29
N VAL A 364 -4.78 4.40 -15.21
CA VAL A 364 -5.92 5.09 -14.59
C VAL A 364 -5.53 6.54 -14.41
N LEU A 365 -6.46 7.43 -14.72
CA LEU A 365 -6.31 8.86 -14.55
C LEU A 365 -7.11 9.29 -13.32
N THR A 366 -6.52 10.12 -12.48
CA THR A 366 -7.18 10.70 -11.31
C THR A 366 -7.20 12.22 -11.46
N VAL A 367 -8.38 12.82 -11.25
CA VAL A 367 -8.59 14.26 -11.29
C VAL A 367 -9.32 14.73 -10.02
N PRO A 368 -9.28 16.04 -9.69
CA PRO A 368 -10.05 16.57 -8.55
C PRO A 368 -11.56 16.44 -8.78
N GLU A 369 -12.32 16.27 -7.70
CA GLU A 369 -13.78 16.29 -7.73
C GLU A 369 -14.32 17.61 -8.33
N GLY A 370 -15.33 17.49 -9.17
CA GLY A 370 -15.89 18.63 -9.91
C GLY A 370 -15.10 19.08 -11.12
N CYS A 371 -13.99 18.41 -11.45
CA CYS A 371 -13.22 18.62 -12.68
C CYS A 371 -13.39 17.42 -13.60
N GLU A 372 -13.32 17.67 -14.90
CA GLU A 372 -13.33 16.63 -15.94
C GLU A 372 -11.98 16.62 -16.66
N PRO A 373 -11.46 15.46 -17.05
CA PRO A 373 -10.33 15.39 -17.96
C PRO A 373 -10.74 15.89 -19.36
N GLY A 374 -9.76 16.21 -20.19
CA GLY A 374 -10.02 16.65 -21.57
C GLY A 374 -10.87 15.66 -22.36
N PRO A 375 -11.77 16.13 -23.24
CA PRO A 375 -12.74 15.29 -23.97
C PRO A 375 -12.08 14.32 -24.97
N ASP A 376 -10.85 14.59 -25.37
CA ASP A 376 -10.10 13.75 -26.33
C ASP A 376 -9.29 12.62 -25.66
N LEU A 377 -9.36 12.52 -24.31
CA LEU A 377 -8.66 11.48 -23.57
C LEU A 377 -9.41 10.15 -23.67
N PRO A 378 -8.68 9.03 -23.84
CA PRO A 378 -9.27 7.70 -24.02
C PRO A 378 -9.59 7.03 -22.66
N PHE A 379 -10.00 7.80 -21.68
CA PHE A 379 -10.41 7.32 -20.37
C PHE A 379 -11.93 7.47 -20.24
N GLU A 380 -12.59 6.37 -19.88
CA GLU A 380 -14.02 6.38 -19.56
C GLU A 380 -14.20 6.84 -18.10
N GLU A 381 -15.27 7.56 -17.82
CA GLU A 381 -15.63 7.88 -16.44
C GLU A 381 -15.85 6.59 -15.65
N GLU A 382 -15.31 6.52 -14.46
CA GLU A 382 -15.51 5.37 -13.59
C GLU A 382 -16.99 5.25 -13.21
N THR A 383 -17.68 4.35 -13.85
CA THR A 383 -18.92 3.82 -13.34
C THR A 383 -18.54 2.75 -12.32
N CYS A 384 -18.89 2.96 -11.08
CA CYS A 384 -18.49 2.20 -9.90
C CYS A 384 -18.19 0.70 -10.22
N ALA A 385 -16.92 0.29 -10.10
CA ALA A 385 -16.49 -1.10 -10.32
C ALA A 385 -17.15 -2.10 -9.33
N LEU A 386 -17.96 -1.58 -8.42
CA LEU A 386 -18.67 -2.29 -7.37
C LEU A 386 -20.09 -2.73 -7.79
N ASP A 387 -20.51 -2.40 -9.03
CA ASP A 387 -21.83 -2.74 -9.55
C ASP A 387 -21.96 -4.24 -9.81
N GLU A 388 -22.23 -4.98 -8.74
CA GLU A 388 -22.73 -6.34 -8.82
C GLU A 388 -24.25 -6.34 -8.67
N ASN A 389 -24.98 -6.60 -9.76
CA ASN A 389 -26.43 -6.65 -9.79
C ASN A 389 -26.97 -8.02 -9.40
N PHE A 390 -27.68 -8.12 -8.28
CA PHE A 390 -28.47 -9.29 -7.92
C PHE A 390 -29.94 -8.91 -7.92
N HIS A 391 -30.61 -8.96 -9.07
CA HIS A 391 -32.03 -8.58 -9.17
C HIS A 391 -33.01 -9.57 -8.55
N GLU A 392 -32.53 -10.73 -8.10
CA GLU A 392 -33.37 -11.78 -7.50
C GLU A 392 -33.12 -11.82 -5.98
N GLY A 393 -34.10 -11.39 -5.19
CA GLY A 393 -33.98 -11.42 -3.75
C GLY A 393 -35.14 -10.74 -3.04
N HIS A 394 -35.11 -10.79 -1.70
CA HIS A 394 -36.08 -10.07 -0.86
C HIS A 394 -35.72 -8.59 -0.79
N GLU A 395 -36.64 -7.72 -1.21
CA GLU A 395 -36.49 -6.27 -1.17
C GLU A 395 -36.83 -5.72 0.23
N TYR A 396 -35.89 -4.97 0.81
CA TYR A 396 -36.09 -4.20 2.03
C TYR A 396 -36.18 -2.71 1.70
N ARG A 397 -37.29 -2.08 2.04
CA ARG A 397 -37.55 -0.66 1.80
C ARG A 397 -37.20 0.18 3.01
N PRO A 398 -36.64 1.37 2.83
CA PRO A 398 -36.36 2.29 3.93
C PRO A 398 -37.61 2.60 4.78
N ARG A 399 -37.42 2.88 6.05
CA ARG A 399 -38.45 3.45 6.90
C ARG A 399 -38.68 4.93 6.58
N LEU A 400 -39.88 5.40 6.81
CA LEU A 400 -40.31 6.75 6.45
C LEU A 400 -39.44 7.87 7.10
N PHE A 401 -38.90 7.62 8.29
CA PHE A 401 -38.09 8.55 9.08
C PHE A 401 -36.68 7.96 9.39
N GLY A 402 -36.19 7.04 8.59
CA GLY A 402 -34.84 6.49 8.70
C GLY A 402 -33.79 7.42 8.06
N PRO A 403 -32.50 7.16 8.30
CA PRO A 403 -31.38 7.90 7.70
C PRO A 403 -31.18 7.58 6.21
N VAL A 404 -31.79 6.52 5.71
CA VAL A 404 -31.64 6.02 4.34
C VAL A 404 -32.62 6.72 3.40
N GLY A 405 -32.15 7.10 2.21
CA GLY A 405 -32.95 7.78 1.19
C GLY A 405 -34.19 6.98 0.76
N ARG A 406 -35.30 7.65 0.43
CA ARG A 406 -36.55 6.96 0.08
C ARG A 406 -36.49 6.14 -1.19
N SER A 407 -35.59 6.49 -2.12
CA SER A 407 -35.33 5.78 -3.36
C SER A 407 -34.41 4.57 -3.18
N GLU A 408 -33.65 4.53 -2.12
CA GLU A 408 -32.70 3.44 -1.85
C GLU A 408 -33.40 2.12 -1.52
N ARG A 409 -32.78 1.01 -1.85
CA ARG A 409 -33.30 -0.34 -1.63
C ARG A 409 -32.17 -1.27 -1.19
N MET A 410 -32.49 -2.20 -0.30
CA MET A 410 -31.61 -3.30 0.04
C MET A 410 -32.21 -4.60 -0.48
N TYR A 411 -31.43 -5.39 -1.20
CA TYR A 411 -31.82 -6.70 -1.72
C TYR A 411 -30.99 -7.78 -1.07
N LEU A 412 -31.67 -8.75 -0.46
CA LEU A 412 -31.08 -9.94 0.13
C LEU A 412 -31.44 -11.15 -0.72
N SER A 413 -30.42 -11.82 -1.27
CA SER A 413 -30.57 -13.03 -2.07
C SER A 413 -29.74 -14.19 -1.51
N ASP A 414 -29.86 -15.36 -2.14
CA ASP A 414 -28.98 -16.49 -1.83
C ASP A 414 -27.53 -16.27 -2.35
N GLU A 415 -27.33 -15.32 -3.28
CA GLU A 415 -26.03 -14.98 -3.83
C GLU A 415 -25.28 -13.94 -2.98
N GLY A 416 -25.99 -12.97 -2.39
CA GLY A 416 -25.36 -11.86 -1.69
C GLY A 416 -26.33 -10.82 -1.10
N LEU A 417 -25.75 -9.73 -0.66
CA LEU A 417 -26.44 -8.50 -0.24
C LEU A 417 -26.11 -7.39 -1.24
N MET A 418 -27.13 -6.65 -1.69
CA MET A 418 -26.98 -5.53 -2.61
C MET A 418 -27.70 -4.31 -2.07
N HIS A 419 -27.01 -3.17 -2.08
CA HIS A 419 -27.58 -1.85 -1.83
C HIS A 419 -27.75 -1.14 -3.16
N TRP A 420 -28.96 -0.75 -3.48
CA TRP A 420 -29.29 -0.01 -4.69
C TRP A 420 -29.61 1.44 -4.35
N THR A 421 -28.96 2.36 -5.03
CA THR A 421 -29.24 3.80 -5.04
C THR A 421 -29.57 4.25 -6.46
N GLU A 422 -30.00 5.49 -6.66
CA GLU A 422 -30.33 6.00 -8.01
C GLU A 422 -29.15 5.86 -8.97
N GLY A 423 -29.20 4.84 -9.85
CA GLY A 423 -28.22 4.58 -10.90
C GLY A 423 -27.04 3.67 -10.49
N HIS A 424 -26.92 3.27 -9.23
CA HIS A 424 -25.82 2.44 -8.75
C HIS A 424 -26.28 1.27 -7.89
N ALA A 425 -25.62 0.14 -8.04
CA ALA A 425 -25.91 -1.08 -7.27
C ALA A 425 -24.62 -1.63 -6.66
N HIS A 426 -24.41 -1.40 -5.36
CA HIS A 426 -23.27 -1.97 -4.65
C HIS A 426 -23.63 -3.35 -4.12
N GLY A 427 -22.92 -4.40 -4.59
CA GLY A 427 -23.19 -5.78 -4.23
C GLY A 427 -22.01 -6.47 -3.55
N VAL A 428 -22.31 -7.34 -2.57
CA VAL A 428 -21.34 -8.22 -1.91
C VAL A 428 -21.85 -9.66 -1.97
N ARG A 429 -21.13 -10.53 -2.68
CA ARG A 429 -21.44 -11.98 -2.73
C ARG A 429 -21.00 -12.67 -1.44
N TRP A 430 -21.81 -13.58 -0.92
CA TRP A 430 -21.51 -14.26 0.36
C TRP A 430 -20.14 -14.93 0.39
N HIS A 431 -19.72 -15.55 -0.70
CA HIS A 431 -18.41 -16.22 -0.79
C HIS A 431 -17.23 -15.24 -0.94
N ARG A 432 -17.50 -13.94 -1.12
CA ARG A 432 -16.52 -12.85 -1.21
C ARG A 432 -16.58 -11.89 -0.03
N VAL A 433 -17.31 -12.23 1.01
CA VAL A 433 -17.32 -11.45 2.25
C VAL A 433 -15.98 -11.59 2.94
N VAL A 434 -15.36 -10.46 3.29
CA VAL A 434 -14.07 -10.42 4.02
C VAL A 434 -14.23 -9.94 5.45
N GLY A 435 -15.37 -9.34 5.80
CA GLY A 435 -15.66 -8.88 7.15
C GLY A 435 -17.07 -8.38 7.36
N LEU A 436 -17.54 -8.42 8.61
CA LEU A 436 -18.77 -7.80 9.09
C LEU A 436 -18.47 -6.96 10.34
N GLY A 437 -18.37 -5.66 10.14
CA GLY A 437 -18.19 -4.69 11.23
C GLY A 437 -19.50 -4.48 12.00
N ILE A 438 -19.39 -4.46 13.32
CA ILE A 438 -20.52 -4.32 14.24
C ILE A 438 -20.30 -3.07 15.10
N PHE A 439 -21.08 -2.01 14.85
CA PHE A 439 -21.02 -0.77 15.63
C PHE A 439 -21.82 -0.89 16.92
N SER A 440 -21.44 -0.13 17.94
CA SER A 440 -22.16 -0.07 19.22
C SER A 440 -23.60 0.42 19.08
N SER A 441 -23.89 1.25 18.07
CA SER A 441 -25.24 1.70 17.66
C SER A 441 -26.13 0.57 17.13
N GLY A 442 -25.57 -0.60 16.82
CA GLY A 442 -26.27 -1.71 16.18
C GLY A 442 -26.26 -1.69 14.66
N VAL A 443 -25.61 -0.70 14.05
CA VAL A 443 -25.31 -0.69 12.61
C VAL A 443 -24.38 -1.86 12.29
N ARG A 444 -24.54 -2.42 11.11
CA ARG A 444 -23.67 -3.42 10.50
C ARG A 444 -23.04 -2.83 9.25
N ARG A 445 -21.78 -3.14 9.03
CA ARG A 445 -21.05 -2.81 7.80
C ARG A 445 -20.49 -4.09 7.19
N LEU A 446 -21.05 -4.49 6.05
CA LEU A 446 -20.60 -5.66 5.31
C LEU A 446 -19.50 -5.24 4.33
N PHE A 447 -18.36 -5.94 4.38
CA PHE A 447 -17.22 -5.70 3.50
C PHE A 447 -17.07 -6.82 2.48
N GLY A 448 -17.01 -6.45 1.21
CA GLY A 448 -16.77 -7.34 0.09
C GLY A 448 -15.32 -7.32 -0.37
N GLU A 449 -14.82 -8.46 -0.83
CA GLU A 449 -13.49 -8.58 -1.45
C GLU A 449 -13.28 -7.60 -2.63
N ASN A 450 -14.36 -7.23 -3.31
CA ASN A 450 -14.36 -6.24 -4.40
C ASN A 450 -14.20 -4.78 -3.92
N GLY A 451 -14.11 -4.52 -2.62
CA GLY A 451 -14.06 -3.18 -2.04
C GLY A 451 -15.44 -2.60 -1.71
N ALA A 452 -16.52 -3.27 -2.07
CA ALA A 452 -17.86 -2.82 -1.72
C ALA A 452 -18.07 -2.83 -0.20
N CYS A 453 -18.73 -1.77 0.28
CA CYS A 453 -19.04 -1.55 1.67
C CYS A 453 -20.53 -1.24 1.78
N ILE A 454 -21.28 -2.03 2.55
CA ILE A 454 -22.74 -1.89 2.68
C ILE A 454 -23.14 -1.73 4.14
N ASP A 455 -23.65 -0.54 4.46
CA ASP A 455 -24.16 -0.22 5.79
C ASP A 455 -25.67 -0.55 5.91
N PHE A 456 -26.07 -1.15 7.02
CA PHE A 456 -27.46 -1.41 7.33
C PHE A 456 -27.70 -1.54 8.82
N ALA A 457 -28.97 -1.24 9.25
CA ALA A 457 -29.39 -1.39 10.63
C ALA A 457 -30.85 -1.82 10.71
N ALA A 458 -31.22 -2.38 11.87
CA ALA A 458 -32.57 -2.88 12.12
C ALA A 458 -33.66 -1.80 12.06
N ASP A 459 -33.34 -0.55 12.37
CA ASP A 459 -34.24 0.60 12.38
C ASP A 459 -34.23 1.39 11.06
N TRP A 460 -33.34 1.12 10.13
CA TRP A 460 -33.27 1.81 8.84
C TRP A 460 -34.30 1.31 7.83
N TYR A 461 -34.61 0.01 7.86
CA TYR A 461 -35.47 -0.64 6.88
C TYR A 461 -36.77 -1.21 7.54
N LYS A 462 -37.81 -1.36 6.73
CA LYS A 462 -38.97 -2.18 7.10
C LYS A 462 -38.49 -3.64 7.18
N SER A 463 -38.89 -4.34 8.27
CA SER A 463 -38.34 -5.68 8.58
C SER A 463 -36.80 -5.72 8.70
N GLY A 464 -36.16 -4.61 9.08
CA GLY A 464 -34.69 -4.54 9.17
C GLY A 464 -34.09 -5.48 10.21
N ARG A 465 -34.90 -5.93 11.25
CA ARG A 465 -34.43 -6.98 12.16
C ARG A 465 -34.23 -8.32 11.46
N ASP A 466 -35.10 -8.64 10.51
CA ASP A 466 -35.00 -9.87 9.73
C ASP A 466 -33.77 -9.79 8.79
N LEU A 467 -33.52 -8.60 8.19
CA LEU A 467 -32.32 -8.34 7.38
C LEU A 467 -31.05 -8.57 8.21
N VAL A 468 -30.92 -7.92 9.38
CA VAL A 468 -29.75 -8.04 10.26
C VAL A 468 -29.52 -9.49 10.66
N SER A 469 -30.59 -10.18 11.14
CA SER A 469 -30.50 -11.59 11.54
C SER A 469 -30.09 -12.51 10.39
N ALA A 470 -30.60 -12.25 9.20
CA ALA A 470 -30.29 -13.05 8.03
C ALA A 470 -28.83 -12.85 7.57
N VAL A 471 -28.30 -11.64 7.62
CA VAL A 471 -26.88 -11.36 7.31
C VAL A 471 -25.99 -11.93 8.40
N ASP A 472 -26.26 -11.65 9.67
CA ASP A 472 -25.46 -12.16 10.80
C ASP A 472 -25.36 -13.71 10.77
N SER A 473 -26.40 -14.41 10.30
CA SER A 473 -26.41 -15.88 10.20
C SER A 473 -25.66 -16.42 8.96
N ARG A 474 -25.54 -15.64 7.89
CA ARG A 474 -24.84 -16.05 6.65
C ARG A 474 -23.35 -15.76 6.70
N VAL A 475 -22.95 -14.71 7.39
CA VAL A 475 -21.52 -14.36 7.53
C VAL A 475 -20.92 -15.23 8.64
N PRO A 476 -19.78 -15.94 8.36
CA PRO A 476 -19.10 -16.73 9.40
C PRO A 476 -18.71 -15.86 10.61
N ALA A 477 -18.93 -16.36 11.82
CA ALA A 477 -18.63 -15.61 13.05
C ALA A 477 -17.16 -15.14 13.16
N ALA A 478 -16.23 -15.86 12.55
CA ALA A 478 -14.81 -15.47 12.50
C ALA A 478 -14.55 -14.19 11.68
N LEU A 479 -15.52 -13.75 10.87
CA LEU A 479 -15.44 -12.50 10.10
C LEU A 479 -16.15 -11.33 10.80
N HIS A 480 -16.78 -11.56 11.98
CA HIS A 480 -17.41 -10.50 12.74
C HIS A 480 -16.38 -9.80 13.64
N PHE A 481 -16.41 -8.48 13.65
CA PHE A 481 -15.54 -7.68 14.52
C PHE A 481 -16.23 -6.40 14.98
N PRO A 482 -15.92 -5.91 16.20
CA PRO A 482 -16.42 -4.62 16.67
C PRO A 482 -15.79 -3.48 15.90
N MET A 483 -16.57 -2.44 15.60
CA MET A 483 -16.10 -1.18 15.01
C MET A 483 -16.40 -0.01 15.92
N ASP A 484 -15.47 0.94 15.98
CA ASP A 484 -15.69 2.22 16.65
C ASP A 484 -16.53 3.16 15.78
N GLU A 485 -17.44 3.93 16.42
CA GLU A 485 -18.30 4.90 15.71
C GLU A 485 -17.52 6.11 15.13
N ALA A 486 -16.27 6.25 15.49
CA ALA A 486 -15.44 7.40 15.17
C ALA A 486 -14.70 7.32 13.81
N GLU A 487 -14.86 6.26 13.05
CA GLU A 487 -14.26 6.14 11.71
C GLU A 487 -15.35 6.26 10.62
N PRO A 488 -15.70 7.50 10.19
CA PRO A 488 -16.40 7.67 8.92
C PRO A 488 -15.44 7.31 7.80
N ILE A 489 -15.89 6.47 6.90
CA ILE A 489 -15.21 6.19 5.62
C ILE A 489 -15.45 7.35 4.68
#